data_31bd5bb3649915772e27def215e0c526
#
_entry.id   31bd5bb3649915772e27def215e0c526
#
_cell.length_a   1.000
_cell.length_b   1.000
_cell.length_c   1.000
_cell.angle_alpha   90.00
_cell.angle_beta   90.00
_cell.angle_gamma   90.00
#
_symmetry.space_group_name_H-M   'P 1'
#
loop_
_entity.id
_entity.type
_entity.pdbx_description
1 polymer ?
#
loop_
_entity_poly.entity_id
_entity_poly.type
_entity_poly.pdbx_seq_one_letter_code
_entity_poly.pdbx_strand_id
1 'polypeptide(L)'
;MTKPQSMIAAFFCTFIWGTTFIAQDTGMELIGPYVFNTTRFFVGFLALIPFYLFLEKKTTREVLSKNRNRFIFLSISIGIFLFLASLLQQVALLFTDVANAAFITIFYVPMVPIIVFFLFKKKIHWSVWPSIFLCIFGAYLLTNFHDATIRLGDTLVLICALFWSLHIIFIGIMVEEFDAPILVGLIQTFIVSICSLVPAIMFEEFNLANILDQKIQILYAGVLSGGIAFVLQIYAQQNISPTPSAIIFSLEGVFAAVAAWIILSQILSLIHISEPTRRD
;
A
#
# COMPACT_ATOMS: atom_id res chain seq x y z
N MET A 1 15.96 -15.55 1.10
CA MET A 1 16.61 -14.46 1.90
C MET A 1 16.76 -14.92 3.34
N THR A 2 17.72 -14.33 4.10
CA THR A 2 17.80 -14.53 5.56
C THR A 2 16.81 -13.60 6.27
N LYS A 3 16.45 -13.91 7.54
CA LYS A 3 15.54 -13.04 8.31
C LYS A 3 16.01 -11.57 8.41
N PRO A 4 17.29 -11.24 8.65
CA PRO A 4 17.76 -9.85 8.61
C PRO A 4 17.57 -9.19 7.24
N GLN A 5 17.83 -9.90 6.15
CA GLN A 5 17.60 -9.37 4.79
C GLN A 5 16.13 -9.08 4.55
N SER A 6 15.22 -9.94 5.03
CA SER A 6 13.78 -9.72 4.96
C SER A 6 13.33 -8.49 5.75
N MET A 7 13.93 -8.23 6.92
CA MET A 7 13.67 -7.00 7.68
C MET A 7 14.15 -5.75 6.94
N ILE A 8 15.31 -5.80 6.32
CA ILE A 8 15.83 -4.71 5.48
C ILE A 8 14.91 -4.47 4.27
N ALA A 9 14.49 -5.54 3.59
CA ALA A 9 13.54 -5.43 2.47
C ALA A 9 12.21 -4.80 2.91
N ALA A 10 11.66 -5.20 4.07
CA ALA A 10 10.46 -4.61 4.63
C ALA A 10 10.65 -3.12 4.94
N PHE A 11 11.79 -2.72 5.51
CA PHE A 11 12.11 -1.32 5.81
C PHE A 11 12.17 -0.47 4.53
N PHE A 12 12.88 -0.91 3.50
CA PHE A 12 12.95 -0.18 2.23
C PHE A 12 11.59 -0.12 1.53
N CYS A 13 10.82 -1.20 1.55
CA CYS A 13 9.44 -1.23 1.08
C CYS A 13 8.61 -0.11 1.75
N THR A 14 8.67 -0.04 3.06
CA THR A 14 7.94 0.93 3.89
C THR A 14 8.38 2.36 3.61
N PHE A 15 9.68 2.61 3.46
CA PHE A 15 10.20 3.92 3.09
C PHE A 15 9.68 4.37 1.72
N ILE A 16 9.71 3.49 0.71
CA ILE A 16 9.19 3.80 -0.63
C ILE A 16 7.69 4.10 -0.55
N TRP A 17 6.90 3.29 0.17
CA TRP A 17 5.46 3.52 0.26
C TRP A 17 5.12 4.83 0.97
N GLY A 18 5.77 5.13 2.09
CA GLY A 18 5.55 6.38 2.81
C GLY A 18 5.81 7.62 1.94
N THR A 19 6.93 7.64 1.21
CA THR A 19 7.24 8.74 0.30
C THR A 19 6.36 8.76 -0.96
N THR A 20 5.77 7.61 -1.34
CA THR A 20 4.86 7.51 -2.49
C THR A 20 3.54 8.24 -2.26
N PHE A 21 3.09 8.44 -1.03
CA PHE A 21 1.90 9.24 -0.76
C PHE A 21 1.98 10.65 -1.36
N ILE A 22 3.18 11.27 -1.37
CA ILE A 22 3.40 12.57 -2.02
C ILE A 22 3.18 12.46 -3.54
N ALA A 23 3.76 11.44 -4.16
CA ALA A 23 3.59 11.23 -5.60
C ALA A 23 2.15 10.86 -5.99
N GLN A 24 1.40 10.23 -5.09
CA GLN A 24 -0.02 9.95 -5.28
C GLN A 24 -0.88 11.22 -5.23
N ASP A 25 -0.58 12.11 -4.29
CA ASP A 25 -1.28 13.39 -4.12
C ASP A 25 -0.98 14.33 -5.30
N THR A 26 0.29 14.68 -5.49
CA THR A 26 0.71 15.60 -6.54
C THR A 26 0.51 15.04 -7.95
N GLY A 27 0.49 13.72 -8.12
CA GLY A 27 0.24 13.06 -9.40
C GLY A 27 -1.20 13.19 -9.91
N MET A 28 -2.13 13.64 -9.05
CA MET A 28 -3.53 13.87 -9.42
C MET A 28 -3.86 15.34 -9.75
N GLU A 29 -2.87 16.22 -9.85
CA GLU A 29 -3.11 17.64 -10.16
C GLU A 29 -3.72 17.86 -11.55
N LEU A 30 -3.37 17.02 -12.53
CA LEU A 30 -3.81 17.14 -13.93
C LEU A 30 -4.63 15.94 -14.42
N ILE A 31 -4.64 14.85 -13.68
CA ILE A 31 -5.36 13.60 -14.02
C ILE A 31 -6.12 13.08 -12.80
N GLY A 32 -7.21 12.38 -13.03
CA GLY A 32 -8.01 11.84 -11.92
C GLY A 32 -7.39 10.61 -11.26
N PRO A 33 -7.92 10.19 -10.10
CA PRO A 33 -7.42 9.06 -9.32
C PRO A 33 -7.44 7.73 -10.06
N TYR A 34 -8.41 7.51 -10.93
CA TYR A 34 -8.54 6.24 -11.67
C TYR A 34 -7.49 6.15 -12.78
N VAL A 35 -7.28 7.22 -13.56
CA VAL A 35 -6.24 7.30 -14.59
C VAL A 35 -4.86 7.21 -13.95
N PHE A 36 -4.61 7.92 -12.84
CA PHE A 36 -3.35 7.83 -12.11
C PHE A 36 -3.09 6.40 -11.61
N ASN A 37 -4.08 5.77 -10.97
CA ASN A 37 -3.92 4.39 -10.45
C ASN A 37 -3.69 3.39 -11.58
N THR A 38 -4.42 3.51 -12.71
CA THR A 38 -4.22 2.69 -13.91
C THR A 38 -2.80 2.81 -14.45
N THR A 39 -2.36 4.04 -14.70
CA THR A 39 -1.07 4.30 -15.35
C THR A 39 0.12 3.93 -14.49
N ARG A 40 0.10 4.24 -13.17
CA ARG A 40 1.20 3.87 -12.28
C ARG A 40 1.36 2.36 -12.15
N PHE A 41 0.26 1.60 -12.01
CA PHE A 41 0.34 0.14 -11.92
C PHE A 41 0.68 -0.52 -13.24
N PHE A 42 0.27 0.06 -14.38
CA PHE A 42 0.72 -0.39 -15.70
C PHE A 42 2.23 -0.19 -15.89
N VAL A 43 2.75 0.95 -15.48
CA VAL A 43 4.20 1.22 -15.49
C VAL A 43 4.95 0.26 -14.56
N GLY A 44 4.41 -0.02 -13.37
CA GLY A 44 4.95 -1.01 -12.44
C GLY A 44 4.99 -2.42 -13.05
N PHE A 45 3.91 -2.83 -13.72
CA PHE A 45 3.85 -4.09 -14.45
C PHE A 45 4.93 -4.16 -15.53
N LEU A 46 5.06 -3.15 -16.38
CA LEU A 46 6.08 -3.11 -17.43
C LEU A 46 7.50 -3.15 -16.84
N ALA A 47 7.75 -2.46 -15.75
CA ALA A 47 9.04 -2.44 -15.08
C ALA A 47 9.43 -3.82 -14.50
N LEU A 48 8.46 -4.64 -14.10
CA LEU A 48 8.72 -5.98 -13.56
C LEU A 48 8.97 -7.05 -14.64
N ILE A 49 8.52 -6.84 -15.89
CA ILE A 49 8.69 -7.82 -16.97
C ILE A 49 10.15 -8.27 -17.16
N PRO A 50 11.14 -7.37 -17.30
CA PRO A 50 12.52 -7.82 -17.49
C PRO A 50 13.02 -8.63 -16.29
N PHE A 51 12.74 -8.22 -15.05
CA PHE A 51 13.13 -8.97 -13.86
C PHE A 51 12.53 -10.37 -13.84
N TYR A 52 11.24 -10.51 -14.18
CA TYR A 52 10.59 -11.81 -14.30
C TYR A 52 11.26 -12.68 -15.38
N LEU A 53 11.51 -12.13 -16.57
CA LEU A 53 12.09 -12.89 -17.67
C LEU A 53 13.50 -13.41 -17.37
N PHE A 54 14.31 -12.62 -16.65
CA PHE A 54 15.69 -12.98 -16.32
C PHE A 54 15.82 -13.85 -15.07
N LEU A 55 14.97 -13.62 -14.04
CA LEU A 55 15.15 -14.22 -12.72
C LEU A 55 14.18 -15.38 -12.42
N GLU A 56 12.90 -15.31 -12.83
CA GLU A 56 11.89 -16.28 -12.40
C GLU A 56 11.22 -17.08 -13.53
N LYS A 57 11.39 -16.72 -14.79
CA LYS A 57 10.71 -17.42 -15.91
C LYS A 57 10.96 -18.93 -15.89
N LYS A 58 12.15 -19.37 -15.49
CA LYS A 58 12.51 -20.79 -15.48
C LYS A 58 11.77 -21.57 -14.39
N THR A 59 11.56 -20.94 -13.22
CA THR A 59 10.89 -21.57 -12.06
C THR A 59 9.37 -21.56 -12.15
N THR A 60 8.80 -20.74 -13.04
CA THR A 60 7.33 -20.60 -13.21
C THR A 60 6.66 -21.96 -13.50
N ARG A 61 7.28 -22.80 -14.33
CA ARG A 61 6.71 -24.11 -14.68
C ARG A 61 6.62 -25.03 -13.46
N GLU A 62 7.63 -25.02 -12.61
CA GLU A 62 7.66 -25.80 -11.37
C GLU A 62 6.61 -25.32 -10.38
N VAL A 63 6.51 -24.01 -10.20
CA VAL A 63 5.50 -23.37 -9.34
C VAL A 63 4.08 -23.74 -9.79
N LEU A 64 3.80 -23.62 -11.09
CA LEU A 64 2.48 -23.96 -11.62
C LEU A 64 2.18 -25.48 -11.61
N SER A 65 3.19 -26.33 -11.68
CA SER A 65 3.01 -27.78 -11.60
C SER A 65 2.63 -28.26 -10.21
N LYS A 66 2.98 -27.50 -9.16
CA LYS A 66 2.69 -27.85 -7.76
C LYS A 66 1.18 -27.82 -7.45
N ASN A 67 0.52 -26.70 -7.74
CA ASN A 67 -0.93 -26.53 -7.64
C ASN A 67 -1.40 -25.28 -8.41
N ARG A 68 -1.62 -25.44 -9.72
CA ARG A 68 -1.99 -24.34 -10.61
C ARG A 68 -3.25 -23.59 -10.16
N ASN A 69 -4.30 -24.31 -9.80
CA ASN A 69 -5.58 -23.69 -9.44
C ASN A 69 -5.45 -22.85 -8.16
N ARG A 70 -4.72 -23.36 -7.18
CA ARG A 70 -4.44 -22.67 -5.93
C ARG A 70 -3.60 -21.42 -6.16
N PHE A 71 -2.55 -21.52 -6.99
CA PHE A 71 -1.71 -20.39 -7.37
C PHE A 71 -2.53 -19.27 -8.05
N ILE A 72 -3.36 -19.63 -9.03
CA ILE A 72 -4.23 -18.69 -9.73
C ILE A 72 -5.21 -18.04 -8.78
N PHE A 73 -5.88 -18.81 -7.92
CA PHE A 73 -6.82 -18.29 -6.94
C PHE A 73 -6.16 -17.28 -6.00
N LEU A 74 -5.00 -17.59 -5.43
CA LEU A 74 -4.28 -16.69 -4.54
C LEU A 74 -3.80 -15.43 -5.28
N SER A 75 -3.26 -15.57 -6.50
CA SER A 75 -2.79 -14.43 -7.30
C SER A 75 -3.93 -13.46 -7.64
N ILE A 76 -5.09 -13.98 -8.04
CA ILE A 76 -6.27 -13.15 -8.33
C ILE A 76 -6.75 -12.47 -7.05
N SER A 77 -6.84 -13.19 -5.93
CA SER A 77 -7.27 -12.62 -4.65
C SER A 77 -6.34 -11.50 -4.19
N ILE A 78 -5.02 -11.71 -4.25
CA ILE A 78 -4.01 -10.69 -3.93
C ILE A 78 -4.17 -9.46 -4.82
N GLY A 79 -4.32 -9.67 -6.14
CA GLY A 79 -4.50 -8.57 -7.10
C GLY A 79 -5.79 -7.77 -6.85
N ILE A 80 -6.90 -8.44 -6.54
CA ILE A 80 -8.18 -7.77 -6.23
C ILE A 80 -8.11 -7.01 -4.90
N PHE A 81 -7.53 -7.59 -3.85
CA PHE A 81 -7.35 -6.86 -2.59
C PHE A 81 -6.44 -5.64 -2.76
N LEU A 82 -5.36 -5.78 -3.52
CA LEU A 82 -4.49 -4.65 -3.85
C LEU A 82 -5.23 -3.58 -4.68
N PHE A 83 -6.04 -3.98 -5.65
CA PHE A 83 -6.87 -3.06 -6.44
C PHE A 83 -7.80 -2.25 -5.54
N LEU A 84 -8.59 -2.92 -4.69
CA LEU A 84 -9.53 -2.25 -3.81
C LEU A 84 -8.83 -1.34 -2.80
N ALA A 85 -7.73 -1.82 -2.20
CA ALA A 85 -6.94 -1.02 -1.28
C ALA A 85 -6.36 0.23 -1.96
N SER A 86 -5.63 0.05 -3.07
CA SER A 86 -4.94 1.14 -3.75
C SER A 86 -5.90 2.16 -4.36
N LEU A 87 -7.04 1.71 -4.90
CA LEU A 87 -8.02 2.59 -5.50
C LEU A 87 -8.77 3.42 -4.46
N LEU A 88 -9.23 2.79 -3.38
CA LEU A 88 -9.88 3.51 -2.28
C LEU A 88 -8.94 4.54 -1.65
N GLN A 89 -7.67 4.18 -1.45
CA GLN A 89 -6.66 5.11 -0.94
C GLN A 89 -6.43 6.28 -1.91
N GLN A 90 -6.35 6.01 -3.22
CA GLN A 90 -6.14 7.02 -4.23
C GLN A 90 -7.30 8.02 -4.30
N VAL A 91 -8.54 7.52 -4.27
CA VAL A 91 -9.74 8.37 -4.24
C VAL A 91 -9.85 9.13 -2.92
N ALA A 92 -9.46 8.52 -1.80
CA ALA A 92 -9.51 9.16 -0.49
C ALA A 92 -8.63 10.41 -0.38
N LEU A 93 -7.49 10.44 -1.06
CA LEU A 93 -6.58 11.60 -1.08
C LEU A 93 -7.20 12.86 -1.69
N LEU A 94 -8.31 12.75 -2.42
CA LEU A 94 -9.10 13.91 -2.86
C LEU A 94 -9.87 14.58 -1.70
N PHE A 95 -10.04 13.89 -0.57
CA PHE A 95 -10.94 14.28 0.53
C PHE A 95 -10.24 14.31 1.89
N THR A 96 -8.95 14.01 1.97
CA THR A 96 -8.17 14.02 3.22
C THR A 96 -6.70 14.32 2.94
N ASP A 97 -5.99 14.84 3.95
CA ASP A 97 -4.57 15.17 3.83
C ASP A 97 -3.70 13.91 3.76
N VAL A 98 -2.55 14.01 3.09
CA VAL A 98 -1.58 12.93 2.91
C VAL A 98 -1.19 12.28 4.25
N ALA A 99 -0.83 13.10 5.25
CA ALA A 99 -0.43 12.61 6.56
C ALA A 99 -1.58 11.85 7.24
N ASN A 100 -2.80 12.38 7.17
CA ASN A 100 -3.98 11.76 7.76
C ASN A 100 -4.32 10.42 7.07
N ALA A 101 -4.31 10.39 5.72
CA ALA A 101 -4.51 9.17 4.96
C ALA A 101 -3.49 8.08 5.34
N ALA A 102 -2.21 8.44 5.41
CA ALA A 102 -1.15 7.51 5.79
C ALA A 102 -1.35 6.93 7.20
N PHE A 103 -1.77 7.76 8.16
CA PHE A 103 -2.01 7.31 9.53
C PHE A 103 -3.26 6.44 9.67
N ILE A 104 -4.36 6.77 8.99
CA ILE A 104 -5.56 5.93 9.03
C ILE A 104 -5.29 4.59 8.32
N THR A 105 -4.48 4.57 7.27
CA THR A 105 -4.06 3.33 6.62
C THR A 105 -3.43 2.34 7.62
N ILE A 106 -2.66 2.81 8.62
CA ILE A 106 -2.01 1.96 9.64
C ILE A 106 -3.03 1.12 10.45
N PHE A 107 -4.32 1.42 10.42
CA PHE A 107 -5.32 0.55 11.04
C PHE A 107 -5.32 -0.89 10.53
N TYR A 108 -4.65 -1.19 9.42
CA TYR A 108 -4.39 -2.59 9.03
C TYR A 108 -3.56 -3.36 10.08
N VAL A 109 -2.76 -2.68 10.90
CA VAL A 109 -1.92 -3.33 11.95
C VAL A 109 -2.76 -4.09 12.99
N PRO A 110 -3.79 -3.50 13.62
CA PRO A 110 -4.71 -4.26 14.47
C PRO A 110 -5.60 -5.24 13.68
N MET A 111 -5.99 -4.90 12.43
CA MET A 111 -6.88 -5.73 11.63
C MET A 111 -6.22 -7.06 11.23
N VAL A 112 -4.93 -7.06 10.83
CA VAL A 112 -4.22 -8.28 10.42
C VAL A 112 -4.27 -9.39 11.48
N PRO A 113 -3.83 -9.20 12.74
CA PRO A 113 -3.88 -10.27 13.74
C PRO A 113 -5.32 -10.68 14.09
N ILE A 114 -6.27 -9.75 14.09
CA ILE A 114 -7.69 -10.03 14.33
C ILE A 114 -8.24 -10.95 13.23
N ILE A 115 -8.01 -10.61 11.96
CA ILE A 115 -8.45 -11.43 10.81
C ILE A 115 -7.76 -12.81 10.84
N VAL A 116 -6.44 -12.86 11.10
CA VAL A 116 -5.69 -14.11 11.23
C VAL A 116 -6.26 -15.00 12.35
N PHE A 117 -6.64 -14.40 13.48
CA PHE A 117 -7.28 -15.14 14.58
C PHE A 117 -8.63 -15.75 14.14
N PHE A 118 -9.51 -14.97 13.48
CA PHE A 118 -10.82 -15.47 13.07
C PHE A 118 -10.74 -16.49 11.92
N LEU A 119 -9.89 -16.26 10.91
CA LEU A 119 -9.78 -17.15 9.75
C LEU A 119 -9.00 -18.44 10.02
N PHE A 120 -7.89 -18.35 10.79
CA PHE A 120 -6.97 -19.48 10.98
C PHE A 120 -6.95 -20.02 12.40
N LYS A 121 -7.72 -19.43 13.33
CA LYS A 121 -7.74 -19.79 14.76
C LYS A 121 -6.36 -19.69 15.44
N LYS A 122 -5.41 -18.96 14.82
CA LYS A 122 -4.09 -18.73 15.39
C LYS A 122 -4.19 -17.71 16.52
N LYS A 123 -3.68 -18.06 17.71
CA LYS A 123 -3.70 -17.14 18.88
C LYS A 123 -2.85 -15.91 18.60
N ILE A 124 -3.37 -14.74 18.96
CA ILE A 124 -2.63 -13.48 18.91
C ILE A 124 -1.61 -13.50 20.05
N HIS A 125 -0.31 -13.33 19.70
CA HIS A 125 0.74 -13.25 20.71
C HIS A 125 0.56 -11.96 21.53
N TRP A 126 0.78 -12.05 22.84
CA TRP A 126 0.54 -10.92 23.75
C TRP A 126 1.33 -9.64 23.38
N SER A 127 2.53 -9.79 22.81
CA SER A 127 3.39 -8.66 22.40
C SER A 127 2.80 -7.81 21.25
N VAL A 128 1.76 -8.28 20.57
CA VAL A 128 1.06 -7.54 19.52
C VAL A 128 0.18 -6.43 20.09
N TRP A 129 -0.37 -6.63 21.31
CA TRP A 129 -1.29 -5.67 21.94
C TRP A 129 -0.67 -4.28 22.21
N PRO A 130 0.57 -4.17 22.74
CA PRO A 130 1.24 -2.88 22.86
C PRO A 130 1.39 -2.15 21.52
N SER A 131 1.71 -2.88 20.44
CA SER A 131 1.85 -2.30 19.09
C SER A 131 0.50 -1.80 18.56
N ILE A 132 -0.58 -2.55 18.76
CA ILE A 132 -1.95 -2.14 18.43
C ILE A 132 -2.31 -0.85 19.19
N PHE A 133 -2.06 -0.82 20.50
CA PHE A 133 -2.33 0.35 21.33
C PHE A 133 -1.56 1.56 20.85
N LEU A 134 -0.26 1.41 20.57
CA LEU A 134 0.58 2.53 20.06
C LEU A 134 0.12 3.03 18.68
N CYS A 135 -0.32 2.13 17.79
CA CYS A 135 -0.87 2.53 16.49
C CYS A 135 -2.16 3.34 16.66
N ILE A 136 -3.10 2.86 17.48
CA ILE A 136 -4.37 3.56 17.72
C ILE A 136 -4.12 4.89 18.43
N PHE A 137 -3.22 4.92 19.41
CA PHE A 137 -2.87 6.12 20.14
C PHE A 137 -2.15 7.14 19.25
N GLY A 138 -1.23 6.69 18.39
CA GLY A 138 -0.58 7.55 17.41
C GLY A 138 -1.58 8.15 16.41
N ALA A 139 -2.50 7.33 15.88
CA ALA A 139 -3.58 7.80 15.02
C ALA A 139 -4.48 8.82 15.76
N TYR A 140 -4.81 8.55 17.02
CA TYR A 140 -5.58 9.49 17.87
C TYR A 140 -4.87 10.83 18.03
N LEU A 141 -3.57 10.86 18.30
CA LEU A 141 -2.81 12.10 18.49
C LEU A 141 -2.71 12.94 17.20
N LEU A 142 -2.76 12.31 16.04
CA LEU A 142 -2.61 12.98 14.73
C LEU A 142 -3.94 13.43 14.15
N THR A 143 -5.04 12.81 14.56
CA THR A 143 -6.38 13.23 14.18
C THR A 143 -6.80 14.38 15.10
N ASN A 144 -7.00 15.57 14.52
CA ASN A 144 -7.48 16.75 15.27
C ASN A 144 -8.95 16.54 15.68
N PHE A 145 -9.20 15.88 16.82
CA PHE A 145 -10.56 15.56 17.29
C PHE A 145 -11.38 16.79 17.75
N HIS A 146 -10.77 17.96 17.85
CA HIS A 146 -11.49 19.18 18.26
C HIS A 146 -12.45 19.71 17.19
N ASP A 147 -12.23 19.38 15.91
CA ASP A 147 -13.11 19.72 14.79
C ASP A 147 -13.55 18.47 13.98
N ALA A 148 -13.65 17.33 14.66
CA ALA A 148 -13.84 16.01 14.03
C ALA A 148 -15.21 15.84 13.33
N THR A 149 -15.33 16.46 12.19
CA THR A 149 -16.22 15.92 11.15
C THR A 149 -15.47 14.76 10.47
N ILE A 150 -15.99 13.54 10.58
CA ILE A 150 -15.46 12.40 9.84
C ILE A 150 -15.53 12.76 8.35
N ARG A 151 -14.38 12.99 7.74
CA ARG A 151 -14.29 13.29 6.31
C ARG A 151 -14.56 12.03 5.51
N LEU A 152 -15.14 12.17 4.33
CA LEU A 152 -15.35 11.04 3.41
C LEU A 152 -14.03 10.29 3.15
N GLY A 153 -12.92 11.03 2.96
CA GLY A 153 -11.59 10.45 2.77
C GLY A 153 -11.17 9.51 3.90
N ASP A 154 -11.40 9.90 5.15
CA ASP A 154 -11.03 9.11 6.33
C ASP A 154 -11.78 7.77 6.36
N THR A 155 -13.08 7.80 6.02
CA THR A 155 -13.89 6.58 5.91
C THR A 155 -13.39 5.67 4.78
N LEU A 156 -13.05 6.23 3.62
CA LEU A 156 -12.51 5.47 2.50
C LEU A 156 -11.16 4.83 2.85
N VAL A 157 -10.29 5.54 3.57
CA VAL A 157 -9.00 4.99 4.03
C VAL A 157 -9.19 3.89 5.06
N LEU A 158 -10.17 4.00 5.95
CA LEU A 158 -10.45 2.95 6.93
C LEU A 158 -10.93 1.66 6.23
N ILE A 159 -11.77 1.77 5.21
CA ILE A 159 -12.18 0.62 4.38
C ILE A 159 -10.98 0.09 3.60
N CYS A 160 -10.14 0.96 3.06
CA CYS A 160 -8.89 0.62 2.40
C CYS A 160 -7.98 -0.21 3.32
N ALA A 161 -7.84 0.15 4.60
CA ALA A 161 -7.03 -0.59 5.58
C ALA A 161 -7.47 -2.05 5.76
N LEU A 162 -8.77 -2.36 5.61
CA LEU A 162 -9.27 -3.73 5.60
C LEU A 162 -8.71 -4.52 4.40
N PHE A 163 -8.72 -3.93 3.20
CA PHE A 163 -8.20 -4.59 2.00
C PHE A 163 -6.68 -4.72 2.03
N TRP A 164 -5.95 -3.75 2.60
CA TRP A 164 -4.52 -3.88 2.90
C TRP A 164 -4.25 -5.05 3.85
N SER A 165 -5.07 -5.22 4.88
CA SER A 165 -4.95 -6.35 5.81
C SER A 165 -5.09 -7.69 5.09
N LEU A 166 -6.12 -7.82 4.25
CA LEU A 166 -6.34 -9.02 3.45
C LEU A 166 -5.20 -9.27 2.47
N HIS A 167 -4.71 -8.24 1.80
CA HIS A 167 -3.56 -8.34 0.90
C HIS A 167 -2.31 -8.88 1.61
N ILE A 168 -1.95 -8.31 2.78
CA ILE A 168 -0.80 -8.77 3.59
C ILE A 168 -0.98 -10.24 4.00
N ILE A 169 -2.18 -10.63 4.42
CA ILE A 169 -2.47 -12.01 4.86
C ILE A 169 -2.35 -12.98 3.67
N PHE A 170 -2.92 -12.63 2.52
CA PHE A 170 -2.91 -13.52 1.33
C PHE A 170 -1.52 -13.63 0.70
N ILE A 171 -0.69 -12.57 0.77
CA ILE A 171 0.74 -12.70 0.42
C ILE A 171 1.43 -13.67 1.38
N GLY A 172 1.17 -13.60 2.69
CA GLY A 172 1.71 -14.55 3.64
C GLY A 172 1.36 -16.01 3.29
N ILE A 173 0.10 -16.28 2.89
CA ILE A 173 -0.33 -17.62 2.43
C ILE A 173 0.38 -18.00 1.12
N MET A 174 0.50 -17.05 0.19
CA MET A 174 1.14 -17.30 -1.10
C MET A 174 2.59 -17.72 -0.94
N VAL A 175 3.36 -17.03 -0.11
CA VAL A 175 4.80 -17.31 0.07
C VAL A 175 5.07 -18.55 0.90
N GLU A 176 4.13 -19.03 1.72
CA GLU A 176 4.21 -20.33 2.40
C GLU A 176 4.09 -21.50 1.41
N GLU A 177 3.34 -21.32 0.30
CA GLU A 177 3.05 -22.38 -0.66
C GLU A 177 3.94 -22.30 -1.92
N PHE A 178 4.29 -21.09 -2.36
CA PHE A 178 4.92 -20.83 -3.66
C PHE A 178 6.07 -19.84 -3.56
N ASP A 179 7.19 -20.15 -4.17
CA ASP A 179 8.38 -19.28 -4.25
C ASP A 179 8.47 -18.64 -5.65
N ALA A 180 7.68 -17.57 -5.85
CA ALA A 180 7.67 -16.81 -7.11
C ALA A 180 7.30 -15.33 -6.85
N PRO A 181 8.12 -14.60 -6.07
CA PRO A 181 7.79 -13.24 -5.63
C PRO A 181 7.64 -12.24 -6.79
N ILE A 182 8.48 -12.32 -7.84
CA ILE A 182 8.39 -11.39 -8.97
C ILE A 182 7.17 -11.70 -9.84
N LEU A 183 6.85 -12.98 -10.06
CA LEU A 183 5.66 -13.39 -10.80
C LEU A 183 4.38 -12.94 -10.09
N VAL A 184 4.30 -13.10 -8.76
CA VAL A 184 3.16 -12.62 -7.97
C VAL A 184 3.07 -11.10 -8.05
N GLY A 185 4.19 -10.38 -7.89
CA GLY A 185 4.27 -8.93 -8.08
C GLY A 185 3.77 -8.48 -9.45
N LEU A 186 4.19 -9.17 -10.51
CA LEU A 186 3.80 -8.89 -11.88
C LEU A 186 2.30 -9.12 -12.11
N ILE A 187 1.74 -10.23 -11.61
CA ILE A 187 0.32 -10.54 -11.77
C ILE A 187 -0.55 -9.54 -11.01
N GLN A 188 -0.20 -9.21 -9.76
CA GLN A 188 -1.00 -8.27 -8.97
C GLN A 188 -1.01 -6.86 -9.57
N THR A 189 0.15 -6.34 -10.05
CA THR A 189 0.22 -5.02 -10.68
C THR A 189 -0.58 -4.98 -11.98
N PHE A 190 -0.56 -6.05 -12.78
CA PHE A 190 -1.38 -6.19 -13.97
C PHE A 190 -2.88 -6.16 -13.63
N ILE A 191 -3.32 -6.93 -12.63
CA ILE A 191 -4.73 -6.98 -12.19
C ILE A 191 -5.19 -5.58 -11.72
N VAL A 192 -4.38 -4.90 -10.90
CA VAL A 192 -4.73 -3.54 -10.44
C VAL A 192 -4.87 -2.58 -11.61
N SER A 193 -3.93 -2.60 -12.57
CA SER A 193 -3.98 -1.74 -13.74
C SER A 193 -5.26 -1.97 -14.57
N ILE A 194 -5.58 -3.23 -14.88
CA ILE A 194 -6.77 -3.56 -15.69
C ILE A 194 -8.07 -3.25 -14.93
N CYS A 195 -8.14 -3.57 -13.63
CA CYS A 195 -9.34 -3.28 -12.85
C CYS A 195 -9.56 -1.77 -12.65
N SER A 196 -8.48 -0.98 -12.51
CA SER A 196 -8.56 0.48 -12.42
C SER A 196 -8.92 1.15 -13.75
N LEU A 197 -8.59 0.51 -14.88
CA LEU A 197 -8.89 1.01 -16.21
C LEU A 197 -10.42 1.12 -16.43
N VAL A 198 -11.19 0.21 -15.85
CA VAL A 198 -12.67 0.23 -16.01
C VAL A 198 -13.27 1.54 -15.50
N PRO A 199 -13.12 1.92 -14.21
CA PRO A 199 -13.63 3.21 -13.75
C PRO A 199 -12.92 4.40 -14.40
N ALA A 200 -11.65 4.29 -14.79
CA ALA A 200 -10.96 5.35 -15.50
C ALA A 200 -11.66 5.70 -16.83
N ILE A 201 -12.03 4.70 -17.63
CA ILE A 201 -12.78 4.92 -18.88
C ILE A 201 -14.19 5.45 -18.65
N MET A 202 -14.82 5.06 -17.53
CA MET A 202 -16.22 5.43 -17.23
C MET A 202 -16.36 6.83 -16.66
N PHE A 203 -15.37 7.32 -15.91
CA PHE A 203 -15.52 8.52 -15.07
C PHE A 203 -14.46 9.61 -15.33
N GLU A 204 -13.40 9.32 -16.09
CA GLU A 204 -12.31 10.27 -16.33
C GLU A 204 -11.93 10.33 -17.80
N GLU A 205 -11.34 11.44 -18.20
CA GLU A 205 -10.81 11.62 -19.55
C GLU A 205 -9.33 11.23 -19.62
N PHE A 206 -8.97 10.43 -20.63
CA PHE A 206 -7.58 10.09 -20.93
C PHE A 206 -6.94 11.18 -21.79
N ASN A 207 -6.24 12.12 -21.15
CA ASN A 207 -5.45 13.11 -21.83
C ASN A 207 -3.96 12.73 -21.76
N LEU A 208 -3.38 12.33 -22.88
CA LEU A 208 -1.99 11.89 -22.94
C LEU A 208 -1.00 13.01 -22.54
N ALA A 209 -1.29 14.28 -22.87
CA ALA A 209 -0.43 15.38 -22.47
C ALA A 209 -0.40 15.51 -20.94
N ASN A 210 -1.55 15.52 -20.28
CA ASN A 210 -1.65 15.59 -18.83
C ASN A 210 -0.96 14.40 -18.15
N ILE A 211 -1.10 13.18 -18.70
CA ILE A 211 -0.40 11.98 -18.19
C ILE A 211 1.12 12.16 -18.32
N LEU A 212 1.60 12.69 -19.44
CA LEU A 212 3.04 12.93 -19.65
C LEU A 212 3.58 14.05 -18.77
N ASP A 213 2.79 15.04 -18.43
CA ASP A 213 3.18 16.09 -17.48
C ASP A 213 3.34 15.53 -16.06
N GLN A 214 2.56 14.51 -15.70
CA GLN A 214 2.68 13.79 -14.41
C GLN A 214 3.65 12.59 -14.45
N LYS A 215 4.52 12.50 -15.44
CA LYS A 215 5.42 11.35 -15.66
C LYS A 215 6.33 11.02 -14.47
N ILE A 216 6.83 12.02 -13.75
CA ILE A 216 7.74 11.80 -12.61
C ILE A 216 6.99 11.09 -11.49
N GLN A 217 5.81 11.56 -11.15
CA GLN A 217 4.95 10.97 -10.12
C GLN A 217 4.51 9.56 -10.52
N ILE A 218 4.12 9.38 -11.79
CA ILE A 218 3.72 8.07 -12.33
C ILE A 218 4.91 7.09 -12.33
N LEU A 219 6.10 7.52 -12.76
CA LEU A 219 7.30 6.67 -12.75
C LEU A 219 7.71 6.31 -11.32
N TYR A 220 7.72 7.29 -10.41
CA TYR A 220 8.05 7.03 -9.01
C TYR A 220 7.04 6.05 -8.39
N ALA A 221 5.76 6.36 -8.45
CA ALA A 221 4.70 5.52 -7.89
C ALA A 221 4.56 4.18 -8.61
N GLY A 222 4.84 4.12 -9.92
CA GLY A 222 4.76 2.89 -10.71
C GLY A 222 5.97 1.98 -10.53
N VAL A 223 7.18 2.46 -10.83
CA VAL A 223 8.39 1.63 -10.81
C VAL A 223 8.80 1.30 -9.38
N LEU A 224 8.95 2.32 -8.52
CA LEU A 224 9.46 2.10 -7.18
C LEU A 224 8.38 1.52 -6.26
N SER A 225 7.19 2.11 -6.19
CA SER A 225 6.14 1.64 -5.29
C SER A 225 5.37 0.45 -5.86
N GLY A 226 4.78 0.59 -7.06
CA GLY A 226 4.00 -0.45 -7.71
C GLY A 226 4.80 -1.69 -8.12
N GLY A 227 6.06 -1.49 -8.55
CA GLY A 227 6.97 -2.56 -8.93
C GLY A 227 7.83 -3.05 -7.76
N ILE A 228 8.88 -2.30 -7.45
CA ILE A 228 9.95 -2.75 -6.56
C ILE A 228 9.45 -2.98 -5.13
N ALA A 229 8.71 -2.05 -4.54
CA ALA A 229 8.31 -2.15 -3.13
C ALA A 229 7.37 -3.34 -2.88
N PHE A 230 6.41 -3.63 -3.78
CA PHE A 230 5.56 -4.83 -3.63
C PHE A 230 6.34 -6.13 -3.76
N VAL A 231 7.35 -6.19 -4.64
CA VAL A 231 8.24 -7.36 -4.71
C VAL A 231 9.07 -7.50 -3.44
N LEU A 232 9.59 -6.39 -2.89
CA LEU A 232 10.28 -6.39 -1.60
C LEU A 232 9.39 -6.84 -0.45
N GLN A 233 8.10 -6.44 -0.44
CA GLN A 233 7.10 -6.94 0.51
C GLN A 233 6.97 -8.45 0.43
N ILE A 234 6.82 -9.01 -0.77
CA ILE A 234 6.65 -10.46 -0.96
C ILE A 234 7.89 -11.20 -0.48
N TYR A 235 9.09 -10.71 -0.82
CA TYR A 235 10.35 -11.26 -0.30
C TYR A 235 10.47 -11.16 1.22
N ALA A 236 10.06 -10.05 1.81
CA ALA A 236 10.07 -9.88 3.26
C ALA A 236 9.17 -10.91 3.95
N GLN A 237 7.97 -11.10 3.41
CA GLN A 237 6.99 -12.02 3.98
C GLN A 237 7.34 -13.51 3.82
N GLN A 238 8.34 -13.87 3.00
CA GLN A 238 8.87 -15.24 2.99
C GLN A 238 9.47 -15.68 4.34
N ASN A 239 9.96 -14.74 5.17
CA ASN A 239 10.58 -15.04 6.46
C ASN A 239 9.93 -14.29 7.64
N ILE A 240 8.96 -13.43 7.36
CA ILE A 240 8.25 -12.64 8.37
C ILE A 240 6.75 -12.88 8.17
N SER A 241 6.09 -13.44 9.19
CA SER A 241 4.66 -13.72 9.12
C SER A 241 3.82 -12.42 9.05
N PRO A 242 2.54 -12.48 8.61
CA PRO A 242 1.73 -11.29 8.33
C PRO A 242 1.65 -10.27 9.47
N THR A 243 1.47 -10.71 10.72
CA THR A 243 1.34 -9.79 11.86
C THR A 243 2.61 -8.97 12.15
N PRO A 244 3.81 -9.56 12.31
CA PRO A 244 5.04 -8.76 12.40
C PRO A 244 5.31 -7.92 11.15
N SER A 245 4.97 -8.40 9.95
CA SER A 245 5.11 -7.61 8.72
C SER A 245 4.27 -6.35 8.78
N ALA A 246 3.00 -6.44 9.18
CA ALA A 246 2.11 -5.30 9.34
C ALA A 246 2.70 -4.26 10.32
N ILE A 247 3.30 -4.70 11.44
CA ILE A 247 3.94 -3.79 12.39
C ILE A 247 5.13 -3.04 11.75
N ILE A 248 5.96 -3.72 10.96
CA ILE A 248 7.08 -3.07 10.27
C ILE A 248 6.55 -2.11 9.20
N PHE A 249 5.55 -2.53 8.44
CA PHE A 249 4.96 -1.71 7.38
C PHE A 249 4.30 -0.43 7.92
N SER A 250 3.84 -0.40 9.17
CA SER A 250 3.26 0.81 9.76
C SER A 250 4.22 2.02 9.84
N LEU A 251 5.53 1.80 9.70
CA LEU A 251 6.49 2.90 9.56
C LEU A 251 6.24 3.75 8.31
N GLU A 252 5.45 3.27 7.34
CA GLU A 252 5.07 4.07 6.18
C GLU A 252 4.37 5.38 6.58
N GLY A 253 3.54 5.36 7.64
CA GLY A 253 2.89 6.55 8.16
C GLY A 253 3.89 7.58 8.68
N VAL A 254 4.98 7.15 9.33
CA VAL A 254 6.05 8.03 9.80
C VAL A 254 6.78 8.65 8.60
N PHE A 255 7.15 7.83 7.61
CA PHE A 255 7.81 8.33 6.40
C PHE A 255 6.92 9.26 5.59
N ALA A 256 5.62 8.96 5.49
CA ALA A 256 4.65 9.81 4.81
C ALA A 256 4.49 11.16 5.52
N ALA A 257 4.38 11.16 6.85
CA ALA A 257 4.27 12.38 7.64
C ALA A 257 5.51 13.28 7.50
N VAL A 258 6.70 12.69 7.59
CA VAL A 258 7.97 13.42 7.41
C VAL A 258 8.07 13.97 5.98
N ALA A 259 7.71 13.18 4.97
CA ALA A 259 7.74 13.61 3.58
C ALA A 259 6.70 14.73 3.31
N ALA A 260 5.48 14.60 3.83
CA ALA A 260 4.44 15.62 3.72
C ALA A 260 4.86 16.94 4.39
N TRP A 261 5.50 16.87 5.55
CA TRP A 261 6.04 18.05 6.23
C TRP A 261 7.12 18.75 5.41
N ILE A 262 8.09 18.00 4.88
CA ILE A 262 9.25 18.57 4.15
C ILE A 262 8.82 19.07 2.75
N ILE A 263 7.99 18.32 2.03
CA ILE A 263 7.71 18.56 0.61
C ILE A 263 6.44 19.38 0.40
N LEU A 264 5.37 19.06 1.14
CA LEU A 264 4.06 19.72 1.01
C LEU A 264 3.82 20.81 2.05
N SER A 265 4.79 21.05 2.96
CA SER A 265 4.65 21.97 4.10
C SER A 265 3.40 21.70 4.95
N GLN A 266 2.90 20.47 4.94
CA GLN A 266 1.78 20.03 5.79
C GLN A 266 2.25 19.93 7.23
N ILE A 267 1.69 20.78 8.11
CA ILE A 267 2.08 20.83 9.52
C ILE A 267 1.33 19.74 10.28
N LEU A 268 2.08 18.87 10.96
CA LEU A 268 1.50 17.88 11.86
C LEU A 268 0.81 18.58 13.04
N SER A 269 -0.45 18.27 13.27
CA SER A 269 -1.34 18.90 14.26
C SER A 269 -0.78 18.99 15.70
N LEU A 270 0.17 18.11 16.06
CA LEU A 270 0.84 18.13 17.36
C LEU A 270 1.69 19.40 17.64
N ILE A 271 2.07 20.15 16.59
CA ILE A 271 2.92 21.35 16.74
C ILE A 271 2.06 22.60 17.00
N HIS A 272 0.77 22.58 16.70
CA HIS A 272 -0.12 23.74 16.85
C HIS A 272 -0.79 23.90 18.21
N ILE A 273 -0.51 23.06 19.20
CA ILE A 273 -1.05 23.26 20.56
C ILE A 273 -0.51 24.54 21.24
N SER A 274 0.51 25.21 20.67
CA SER A 274 1.18 26.33 21.27
C SER A 274 1.05 27.70 20.57
N GLU A 275 0.39 27.77 19.39
CA GLU A 275 0.18 29.09 18.77
C GLU A 275 -1.27 29.57 18.92
N PRO A 276 -1.52 30.70 19.63
CA PRO A 276 -2.83 31.34 19.59
C PRO A 276 -3.08 31.84 18.17
N THR A 277 -4.22 31.44 17.59
CA THR A 277 -4.74 31.98 16.34
C THR A 277 -4.58 33.50 16.31
N ARG A 278 -3.64 34.03 15.54
CA ARG A 278 -3.73 35.41 15.06
C ARG A 278 -4.90 35.46 14.09
N ARG A 279 -6.02 35.90 14.60
CA ARG A 279 -7.08 36.51 13.79
C ARG A 279 -6.60 37.94 13.50
N ASP A 280 -6.32 38.21 12.27
CA ASP A 280 -6.40 39.57 11.71
C ASP A 280 -7.24 39.47 10.44
#